data_a560fd43ed518a172966bca50b9ebf59
#
_entry.id   a560fd43ed518a172966bca50b9ebf59
#
_cell.length_a   1.000
_cell.length_b   1.000
_cell.length_c   1.000
_cell.angle_alpha   90.00
_cell.angle_beta   90.00
_cell.angle_gamma   90.00
#
_symmetry.space_group_name_H-M   'P 1'
#
loop_
_entity.id
_entity.type
_entity.pdbx_description
1 polymer ?
#
loop_
_entity_poly.entity_id
_entity_poly.type
_entity_poly.pdbx_seq_one_letter_code
_entity_poly.pdbx_strand_id
1 'polypeptide(L)'
;MELKYLQYFVEIVEQKSMRKAADMLYVTQPNLTRAMQNLEEEMGEQLLIRSNHGVSLTTTGESLYYYAQSVISQLHEIEALKRNEREYMQNKLALSVGNIILKDEIMLNFHENMHTLHANISIFETSSERVLEHVSKLESEIGIIVVNSRQFPAVKKILDIKGLAASEIAESPLYVHVSQQNPLYARESIKPQELLPYAYIHLPSDYFSNINQMIMLGSIRLMDFKKTIVINNYHAIVNMIKRTDSFIFGCKWQIEELHKGHIGSCRVEDCDITKKLLWVKRKKEILSVQAEEFLEIIMENYSD
;
A
#
# COMPACT_ATOMS: atom_id res chain seq x y z
N MET A 1 21.83 22.68 7.49
CA MET A 1 21.47 21.98 6.23
C MET A 1 20.60 22.90 5.39
N GLU A 2 21.01 23.20 4.19
CA GLU A 2 20.23 24.01 3.26
C GLU A 2 19.27 23.12 2.45
N LEU A 3 18.04 23.58 2.29
CA LEU A 3 17.01 22.88 1.49
C LEU A 3 17.48 22.59 0.06
N LYS A 4 18.24 23.52 -0.52
CA LYS A 4 18.84 23.38 -1.85
C LYS A 4 19.76 22.16 -1.96
N TYR A 5 20.47 21.78 -0.90
CA TYR A 5 21.33 20.58 -0.91
C TYR A 5 20.50 19.30 -0.94
N LEU A 6 19.34 19.27 -0.30
CA LEU A 6 18.40 18.13 -0.40
C LEU A 6 17.83 18.01 -1.80
N GLN A 7 17.45 19.11 -2.45
CA GLN A 7 16.99 19.10 -3.85
C GLN A 7 18.06 18.57 -4.79
N TYR A 8 19.29 19.03 -4.64
CA TYR A 8 20.42 18.58 -5.43
C TYR A 8 20.70 17.09 -5.21
N PHE A 9 20.64 16.64 -3.97
CA PHE A 9 20.85 15.25 -3.62
C PHE A 9 19.79 14.34 -4.26
N VAL A 10 18.51 14.69 -4.16
CA VAL A 10 17.42 13.92 -4.79
C VAL A 10 17.61 13.85 -6.30
N GLU A 11 17.88 14.96 -6.97
CA GLU A 11 18.09 14.99 -8.42
C GLU A 11 19.28 14.11 -8.86
N ILE A 12 20.39 14.13 -8.11
CA ILE A 12 21.55 13.26 -8.42
C ILE A 12 21.17 11.78 -8.34
N VAL A 13 20.38 11.41 -7.34
CA VAL A 13 19.93 10.02 -7.16
C VAL A 13 19.01 9.58 -8.30
N GLU A 14 18.07 10.42 -8.71
CA GLU A 14 17.13 10.14 -9.80
C GLU A 14 17.84 10.02 -11.15
N GLN A 15 18.78 10.92 -11.44
CA GLN A 15 19.55 10.88 -12.68
C GLN A 15 20.67 9.84 -12.69
N LYS A 16 21.03 9.29 -11.53
CA LYS A 16 22.17 8.39 -11.33
C LYS A 16 23.49 8.93 -11.91
N SER A 17 23.58 10.26 -12.07
CA SER A 17 24.70 10.94 -12.74
C SER A 17 24.83 12.38 -12.27
N MET A 18 26.00 12.74 -11.74
CA MET A 18 26.33 14.11 -11.33
C MET A 18 26.22 15.11 -12.49
N ARG A 19 26.62 14.71 -13.69
CA ARG A 19 26.58 15.58 -14.87
C ARG A 19 25.14 15.84 -15.32
N LYS A 20 24.33 14.78 -15.48
CA LYS A 20 22.94 14.93 -15.88
C LYS A 20 22.13 15.73 -14.86
N ALA A 21 22.34 15.50 -13.56
CA ALA A 21 21.69 16.26 -12.51
C ALA A 21 22.11 17.75 -12.56
N ALA A 22 23.39 18.05 -12.82
CA ALA A 22 23.85 19.42 -12.96
C ALA A 22 23.18 20.13 -14.15
N ASP A 23 23.05 19.44 -15.28
CA ASP A 23 22.36 19.95 -16.48
C ASP A 23 20.88 20.22 -16.19
N MET A 24 20.18 19.29 -15.51
CA MET A 24 18.76 19.44 -15.13
C MET A 24 18.53 20.59 -14.13
N LEU A 25 19.45 20.79 -13.21
CA LEU A 25 19.38 21.84 -12.18
C LEU A 25 19.92 23.20 -12.66
N TYR A 26 20.40 23.28 -13.90
CA TYR A 26 21.02 24.49 -14.47
C TYR A 26 22.19 25.00 -13.64
N VAL A 27 23.01 24.10 -13.09
CA VAL A 27 24.19 24.43 -12.29
C VAL A 27 25.45 23.77 -12.88
N THR A 28 26.62 24.26 -12.48
CA THR A 28 27.86 23.60 -12.88
C THR A 28 28.11 22.36 -12.04
N GLN A 29 28.67 21.30 -12.66
CA GLN A 29 29.00 20.07 -11.94
C GLN A 29 29.94 20.30 -10.73
N PRO A 30 30.98 21.18 -10.79
CA PRO A 30 31.76 21.52 -9.59
C PRO A 30 30.95 22.08 -8.43
N ASN A 31 29.96 22.95 -8.72
CA ASN A 31 29.07 23.52 -7.69
C ASN A 31 28.20 22.41 -7.07
N LEU A 32 27.66 21.51 -7.90
CA LEU A 32 26.87 20.39 -7.42
C LEU A 32 27.72 19.44 -6.54
N THR A 33 28.97 19.19 -6.95
CA THR A 33 29.91 18.36 -6.18
C THR A 33 30.20 18.98 -4.83
N ARG A 34 30.45 20.30 -4.78
CA ARG A 34 30.70 21.02 -3.51
C ARG A 34 29.48 21.01 -2.59
N ALA A 35 28.27 21.17 -3.15
CA ALA A 35 27.04 21.10 -2.37
C ALA A 35 26.86 19.73 -1.73
N MET A 36 27.19 18.64 -2.44
CA MET A 36 27.12 17.28 -1.87
C MET A 36 28.19 17.05 -0.81
N GLN A 37 29.40 17.55 -1.00
CA GLN A 37 30.44 17.48 0.03
C GLN A 37 29.99 18.20 1.33
N ASN A 38 29.44 19.39 1.21
CA ASN A 38 28.91 20.12 2.37
C ASN A 38 27.78 19.33 3.06
N LEU A 39 26.88 18.71 2.30
CA LEU A 39 25.79 17.88 2.85
C LEU A 39 26.34 16.63 3.57
N GLU A 40 27.33 15.95 2.99
CA GLU A 40 27.99 14.78 3.59
C GLU A 40 28.78 15.18 4.85
N GLU A 41 29.44 16.34 4.85
CA GLU A 41 30.13 16.88 6.03
C GLU A 41 29.12 17.19 7.18
N GLU A 42 28.00 17.81 6.87
CA GLU A 42 26.95 18.09 7.87
C GLU A 42 26.31 16.82 8.43
N MET A 43 26.16 15.78 7.59
CA MET A 43 25.62 14.48 8.00
C MET A 43 26.66 13.62 8.73
N GLY A 44 27.95 13.94 8.59
CA GLY A 44 29.06 13.17 9.18
C GLY A 44 29.33 11.84 8.48
N GLU A 45 28.69 11.56 7.35
CA GLU A 45 28.80 10.31 6.61
C GLU A 45 28.67 10.55 5.11
N GLN A 46 29.28 9.65 4.32
CA GLN A 46 29.06 9.61 2.88
C GLN A 46 27.63 9.15 2.56
N LEU A 47 27.00 9.87 1.63
CA LEU A 47 25.65 9.59 1.16
C LEU A 47 25.64 8.94 -0.22
N LEU A 48 26.67 9.24 -1.03
CA LEU A 48 26.78 8.82 -2.42
C LEU A 48 28.02 7.95 -2.65
N ILE A 49 27.85 6.85 -3.37
CA ILE A 49 28.92 6.00 -3.92
C ILE A 49 29.09 6.39 -5.39
N ARG A 50 30.26 6.89 -5.75
CA ARG A 50 30.59 7.29 -7.13
C ARG A 50 31.45 6.20 -7.81
N SER A 51 31.02 5.75 -8.97
CA SER A 51 31.69 4.73 -9.74
C SER A 51 31.73 5.08 -11.26
N ASN A 52 32.44 4.32 -12.03
CA ASN A 52 32.43 4.44 -13.49
C ASN A 52 31.05 4.10 -14.11
N HIS A 53 30.18 3.47 -13.34
CA HIS A 53 28.81 3.13 -13.75
C HIS A 53 27.76 4.17 -13.31
N GLY A 54 28.20 5.24 -12.65
CA GLY A 54 27.33 6.31 -12.18
C GLY A 54 27.36 6.51 -10.66
N VAL A 55 26.23 6.99 -10.12
CA VAL A 55 26.04 7.29 -8.70
C VAL A 55 25.02 6.31 -8.11
N SER A 56 25.34 5.77 -6.93
CA SER A 56 24.43 4.97 -6.09
C SER A 56 24.44 5.49 -4.66
N LEU A 57 23.49 5.05 -3.85
CA LEU A 57 23.35 5.47 -2.45
C LEU A 57 24.15 4.56 -1.50
N THR A 58 24.60 5.13 -0.39
CA THR A 58 24.97 4.39 0.83
C THR A 58 23.70 4.08 1.62
N THR A 59 23.77 3.25 2.67
CA THR A 59 22.62 2.97 3.57
C THR A 59 22.10 4.26 4.22
N THR A 60 22.99 5.15 4.65
CA THR A 60 22.63 6.48 5.18
C THR A 60 22.02 7.36 4.09
N GLY A 61 22.57 7.27 2.86
CA GLY A 61 22.03 7.95 1.69
C GLY A 61 20.61 7.50 1.35
N GLU A 62 20.30 6.21 1.42
CA GLU A 62 18.94 5.68 1.22
C GLU A 62 17.95 6.26 2.25
N SER A 63 18.36 6.30 3.52
CA SER A 63 17.56 6.87 4.58
C SER A 63 17.32 8.37 4.36
N LEU A 64 18.37 9.13 4.03
CA LEU A 64 18.25 10.55 3.74
C LEU A 64 17.38 10.81 2.51
N TYR A 65 17.52 10.01 1.45
CA TYR A 65 16.72 10.14 0.22
C TYR A 65 15.23 10.02 0.52
N TYR A 66 14.85 9.05 1.35
CA TYR A 66 13.49 8.88 1.82
C TYR A 66 12.92 10.14 2.49
N TYR A 67 13.67 10.72 3.44
CA TYR A 67 13.22 11.93 4.13
C TYR A 67 13.28 13.18 3.24
N ALA A 68 14.30 13.29 2.38
CA ALA A 68 14.45 14.43 1.47
C ALA A 68 13.30 14.54 0.47
N GLN A 69 12.84 13.42 -0.09
CA GLN A 69 11.66 13.40 -0.96
C GLN A 69 10.42 13.94 -0.27
N SER A 70 10.18 13.54 0.99
CA SER A 70 9.05 14.04 1.78
C SER A 70 9.14 15.56 2.02
N VAL A 71 10.31 16.08 2.35
CA VAL A 71 10.53 17.52 2.56
C VAL A 71 10.31 18.33 1.28
N ILE A 72 10.82 17.81 0.14
CA ILE A 72 10.65 18.47 -1.16
C ILE A 72 9.19 18.48 -1.60
N SER A 73 8.46 17.38 -1.38
CA SER A 73 7.02 17.32 -1.66
C SER A 73 6.24 18.37 -0.87
N GLN A 74 6.52 18.48 0.44
CA GLN A 74 5.89 19.50 1.28
C GLN A 74 6.22 20.92 0.82
N LEU A 75 7.44 21.14 0.33
CA LEU A 75 7.84 22.44 -0.20
C LEU A 75 7.05 22.81 -1.45
N HIS A 76 6.86 21.86 -2.37
CA HIS A 76 6.04 22.09 -3.56
C HIS A 76 4.59 22.45 -3.20
N GLU A 77 4.03 21.82 -2.16
CA GLU A 77 2.71 22.18 -1.65
C GLU A 77 2.66 23.62 -1.10
N ILE A 78 3.71 24.03 -0.36
CA ILE A 78 3.83 25.42 0.13
C ILE A 78 3.97 26.41 -1.05
N GLU A 79 4.71 26.07 -2.08
CA GLU A 79 4.85 26.90 -3.27
C GLU A 79 3.55 26.99 -4.07
N ALA A 80 2.78 25.93 -4.15
CA ALA A 80 1.46 25.91 -4.77
C ALA A 80 0.47 26.86 -4.06
N LEU A 81 0.59 27.05 -2.74
CA LEU A 81 -0.21 28.05 -2.01
C LEU A 81 0.00 29.49 -2.51
N LYS A 82 1.17 29.80 -3.10
CA LYS A 82 1.48 31.14 -3.63
C LYS A 82 0.83 31.42 -4.99
N ARG A 83 0.49 30.38 -5.76
CA ARG A 83 0.05 30.50 -7.15
C ARG A 83 -1.46 30.55 -7.36
N ASN A 84 -2.28 30.71 -6.32
CA ASN A 84 -3.75 30.56 -6.41
C ASN A 84 -4.22 29.17 -6.96
N GLU A 85 -3.34 28.19 -6.93
CA GLU A 85 -3.65 26.79 -7.26
C GLU A 85 -4.42 26.10 -6.11
N ARG A 86 -4.96 26.91 -5.16
CA ARG A 86 -5.77 26.38 -4.05
C ARG A 86 -6.93 25.52 -4.52
N GLU A 87 -7.60 25.93 -5.61
CA GLU A 87 -8.67 25.12 -6.19
C GLU A 87 -8.17 23.77 -6.75
N TYR A 88 -6.97 23.75 -7.34
CA TYR A 88 -6.39 22.52 -7.89
C TYR A 88 -5.94 21.56 -6.81
N MET A 89 -5.37 22.08 -5.70
CA MET A 89 -4.94 21.27 -4.56
C MET A 89 -6.11 20.81 -3.68
N GLN A 90 -7.17 21.62 -3.58
CA GLN A 90 -8.39 21.26 -2.84
C GLN A 90 -9.17 20.11 -3.50
N ASN A 91 -8.95 19.87 -4.79
CA ASN A 91 -9.64 18.86 -5.59
C ASN A 91 -8.77 17.63 -5.90
N LYS A 92 -7.65 17.46 -5.22
CA LYS A 92 -6.76 16.31 -5.40
C LYS A 92 -6.95 15.31 -4.26
N LEU A 93 -7.26 14.07 -4.62
CA LEU A 93 -7.28 12.95 -3.69
C LEU A 93 -6.36 11.85 -4.19
N ALA A 94 -5.42 11.44 -3.37
CA ALA A 94 -4.59 10.27 -3.62
C ALA A 94 -4.87 9.19 -2.55
N LEU A 95 -5.27 8.03 -3.00
CA LEU A 95 -5.61 6.87 -2.18
C LEU A 95 -4.65 5.74 -2.46
N SER A 96 -4.31 4.97 -1.44
CA SER A 96 -3.67 3.66 -1.62
C SER A 96 -4.50 2.56 -0.98
N VAL A 97 -4.68 1.46 -1.69
CA VAL A 97 -5.51 0.34 -1.27
C VAL A 97 -4.66 -0.94 -1.28
N GLY A 98 -4.66 -1.66 -0.16
CA GLY A 98 -3.84 -2.85 0.03
C GLY A 98 -4.64 -4.10 0.36
N ASN A 99 -4.43 -5.15 -0.45
CA ASN A 99 -4.94 -6.50 -0.19
C ASN A 99 -6.48 -6.64 -0.14
N ILE A 100 -7.20 -5.74 -0.80
CA ILE A 100 -8.66 -5.81 -0.95
C ILE A 100 -9.05 -5.35 -2.35
N ILE A 101 -10.12 -5.93 -2.90
CA ILE A 101 -10.87 -5.35 -4.03
C ILE A 101 -11.91 -4.41 -3.41
N LEU A 102 -11.88 -3.15 -3.80
CA LEU A 102 -12.99 -2.25 -3.48
C LEU A 102 -14.21 -2.69 -4.29
N LYS A 103 -15.40 -2.57 -3.70
CA LYS A 103 -16.66 -2.78 -4.43
C LYS A 103 -16.77 -1.74 -5.53
N ASP A 104 -17.29 -2.15 -6.69
CA ASP A 104 -17.51 -1.24 -7.83
C ASP A 104 -18.39 -0.06 -7.45
N GLU A 105 -19.41 -0.29 -6.61
CA GLU A 105 -20.33 0.72 -6.11
C GLU A 105 -19.63 1.85 -5.33
N ILE A 106 -18.55 1.56 -4.62
CA ILE A 106 -17.78 2.58 -3.87
C ILE A 106 -17.19 3.59 -4.85
N MET A 107 -16.62 3.11 -5.94
CA MET A 107 -16.00 3.97 -6.95
C MET A 107 -17.06 4.76 -7.74
N LEU A 108 -18.20 4.12 -8.05
CA LEU A 108 -19.32 4.77 -8.74
C LEU A 108 -19.95 5.83 -7.86
N ASN A 109 -20.28 5.53 -6.61
CA ASN A 109 -20.87 6.50 -5.66
C ASN A 109 -19.93 7.68 -5.42
N PHE A 110 -18.63 7.41 -5.30
CA PHE A 110 -17.65 8.47 -5.14
C PHE A 110 -17.57 9.36 -6.39
N HIS A 111 -17.59 8.78 -7.57
CA HIS A 111 -17.62 9.53 -8.84
C HIS A 111 -18.90 10.37 -8.97
N GLU A 112 -20.05 9.82 -8.60
CA GLU A 112 -21.34 10.54 -8.68
C GLU A 112 -21.41 11.72 -7.68
N ASN A 113 -20.78 11.59 -6.52
CA ASN A 113 -20.73 12.64 -5.50
C ASN A 113 -19.67 13.72 -5.77
N MET A 114 -18.81 13.52 -6.80
CA MET A 114 -17.84 14.51 -7.20
C MET A 114 -18.50 15.73 -7.86
N HIS A 115 -18.68 16.79 -7.07
CA HIS A 115 -19.32 18.03 -7.53
C HIS A 115 -18.34 19.06 -8.10
N THR A 116 -17.05 18.76 -8.22
CA THR A 116 -16.01 19.70 -8.66
C THR A 116 -15.60 19.47 -10.11
N LEU A 117 -15.55 20.55 -10.88
CA LEU A 117 -15.16 20.55 -12.29
C LEU A 117 -13.68 20.15 -12.55
N HIS A 118 -12.84 20.14 -11.51
CA HIS A 118 -11.41 19.89 -11.62
C HIS A 118 -10.93 18.95 -10.50
N ALA A 119 -11.49 17.73 -10.42
CA ALA A 119 -11.02 16.74 -9.48
C ALA A 119 -9.93 15.85 -10.11
N ASN A 120 -8.83 15.67 -9.39
CA ASN A 120 -7.77 14.73 -9.75
C ASN A 120 -7.68 13.64 -8.68
N ILE A 121 -8.14 12.44 -9.02
CA ILE A 121 -8.17 11.30 -8.12
C ILE A 121 -7.18 10.26 -8.60
N SER A 122 -6.31 9.84 -7.71
CA SER A 122 -5.34 8.76 -7.95
C SER A 122 -5.59 7.64 -6.96
N ILE A 123 -5.76 6.42 -7.45
CA ILE A 123 -5.96 5.22 -6.64
C ILE A 123 -4.85 4.24 -6.97
N PHE A 124 -4.06 3.88 -5.96
CA PHE A 124 -2.95 2.96 -6.08
C PHE A 124 -3.29 1.63 -5.41
N GLU A 125 -3.45 0.57 -6.18
CA GLU A 125 -3.56 -0.80 -5.66
C GLU A 125 -2.17 -1.39 -5.45
N THR A 126 -1.89 -1.82 -4.20
CA THR A 126 -0.55 -2.32 -3.85
C THR A 126 -0.59 -3.23 -2.61
N SER A 127 0.56 -3.62 -2.05
CA SER A 127 0.60 -4.34 -0.77
C SER A 127 0.30 -3.43 0.42
N SER A 128 -0.19 -4.00 1.52
CA SER A 128 -0.46 -3.23 2.74
C SER A 128 0.77 -2.49 3.27
N GLU A 129 1.97 -3.06 3.12
CA GLU A 129 3.23 -2.42 3.48
C GLU A 129 3.48 -1.16 2.64
N ARG A 130 3.29 -1.25 1.32
CA ARG A 130 3.43 -0.11 0.43
C ARG A 130 2.37 0.95 0.64
N VAL A 131 1.16 0.59 1.02
CA VAL A 131 0.14 1.57 1.42
C VAL A 131 0.65 2.42 2.58
N LEU A 132 1.23 1.79 3.62
CA LEU A 132 1.81 2.52 4.75
C LEU A 132 2.98 3.43 4.33
N GLU A 133 3.77 3.00 3.35
CA GLU A 133 4.82 3.85 2.77
C GLU A 133 4.25 5.05 2.03
N HIS A 134 3.30 4.85 1.12
CA HIS A 134 2.66 5.93 0.36
C HIS A 134 2.04 6.98 1.29
N VAL A 135 1.32 6.55 2.33
CA VAL A 135 0.72 7.47 3.30
C VAL A 135 1.81 8.21 4.09
N SER A 136 2.87 7.52 4.53
CA SER A 136 3.95 8.15 5.29
C SER A 136 4.79 9.13 4.47
N LYS A 137 4.93 8.89 3.15
CA LYS A 137 5.69 9.72 2.20
C LYS A 137 4.86 10.82 1.53
N LEU A 138 3.60 11.01 1.91
CA LEU A 138 2.69 11.99 1.28
C LEU A 138 2.32 11.65 -0.19
N GLU A 139 2.59 10.44 -0.64
CA GLU A 139 2.17 9.95 -1.96
C GLU A 139 0.66 9.63 -1.98
N SER A 140 0.09 9.32 -0.81
CA SER A 140 -1.35 9.16 -0.60
C SER A 140 -1.77 9.87 0.68
N GLU A 141 -2.96 10.45 0.66
CA GLU A 141 -3.56 11.11 1.82
C GLU A 141 -4.08 10.07 2.81
N ILE A 142 -4.81 9.10 2.29
CA ILE A 142 -5.32 7.97 3.06
C ILE A 142 -4.93 6.64 2.43
N GLY A 143 -4.87 5.62 3.29
CA GLY A 143 -4.65 4.24 2.91
C GLY A 143 -5.76 3.34 3.44
N ILE A 144 -6.16 2.35 2.65
CA ILE A 144 -7.06 1.27 3.07
C ILE A 144 -6.25 -0.02 3.07
N ILE A 145 -6.24 -0.74 4.20
CA ILE A 145 -5.50 -2.00 4.32
C ILE A 145 -6.34 -3.09 4.98
N VAL A 146 -6.08 -4.32 4.58
CA VAL A 146 -6.60 -5.50 5.27
C VAL A 146 -5.45 -6.23 5.93
N VAL A 147 -5.59 -6.46 7.22
CA VAL A 147 -4.63 -7.21 8.03
C VAL A 147 -5.35 -8.33 8.78
N ASN A 148 -4.66 -9.39 9.14
CA ASN A 148 -5.25 -10.38 10.03
C ASN A 148 -5.05 -9.99 11.51
N SER A 149 -5.89 -10.52 12.38
CA SER A 149 -5.87 -10.19 13.81
C SER A 149 -4.54 -10.52 14.49
N ARG A 150 -3.82 -11.55 14.01
CA ARG A 150 -2.51 -11.95 14.55
C ARG A 150 -1.38 -11.01 14.13
N GLN A 151 -1.53 -10.31 12.99
CA GLN A 151 -0.56 -9.31 12.51
C GLN A 151 -0.77 -7.94 13.15
N PHE A 152 -1.98 -7.65 13.61
CA PHE A 152 -2.37 -6.31 14.07
C PHE A 152 -1.41 -5.68 15.10
N PRO A 153 -0.88 -6.42 16.11
CA PRO A 153 0.10 -5.86 17.05
C PRO A 153 1.40 -5.39 16.39
N ALA A 154 1.87 -6.10 15.37
CA ALA A 154 3.06 -5.70 14.60
C ALA A 154 2.78 -4.49 13.71
N VAL A 155 1.63 -4.49 13.04
CA VAL A 155 1.15 -3.35 12.24
C VAL A 155 1.08 -2.09 13.10
N LYS A 156 0.53 -2.17 14.30
CA LYS A 156 0.43 -1.04 15.22
C LYS A 156 1.79 -0.42 15.56
N LYS A 157 2.82 -1.25 15.78
CA LYS A 157 4.20 -0.76 16.01
C LYS A 157 4.74 -0.02 14.79
N ILE A 158 4.50 -0.52 13.58
CA ILE A 158 4.96 0.12 12.34
C ILE A 158 4.24 1.43 12.11
N LEU A 159 2.93 1.50 12.37
CA LEU A 159 2.16 2.73 12.32
C LEU A 159 2.77 3.80 13.26
N ASP A 160 3.11 3.42 14.49
CA ASP A 160 3.71 4.33 15.46
C ASP A 160 5.07 4.85 14.98
N ILE A 161 5.95 3.97 14.48
CA ILE A 161 7.27 4.32 13.94
C ILE A 161 7.15 5.28 12.75
N LYS A 162 6.18 5.03 11.86
CA LYS A 162 5.95 5.86 10.66
C LYS A 162 5.11 7.14 10.93
N GLY A 163 4.72 7.40 12.19
CA GLY A 163 3.87 8.55 12.53
C GLY A 163 2.45 8.47 11.98
N LEU A 164 1.95 7.25 11.74
CA LEU A 164 0.63 6.98 11.19
C LEU A 164 -0.37 6.63 12.29
N ALA A 165 -1.65 6.87 12.00
CA ALA A 165 -2.80 6.43 12.78
C ALA A 165 -3.68 5.55 11.90
N ALA A 166 -4.27 4.53 12.49
CA ALA A 166 -5.26 3.69 11.83
C ALA A 166 -6.52 3.58 12.67
N SER A 167 -7.67 3.52 12.00
CA SER A 167 -8.96 3.23 12.60
C SER A 167 -9.58 2.01 11.92
N GLU A 168 -10.24 1.17 12.71
CA GLU A 168 -10.93 -0.01 12.21
C GLU A 168 -12.26 0.41 11.57
N ILE A 169 -12.51 -0.10 10.37
CA ILE A 169 -13.78 0.07 9.65
C ILE A 169 -14.69 -1.11 9.94
N ALA A 170 -14.12 -2.34 9.79
CA ALA A 170 -14.90 -3.56 9.97
C ALA A 170 -13.99 -4.75 10.29
N GLU A 171 -14.59 -5.83 10.83
CA GLU A 171 -13.94 -7.10 11.09
C GLU A 171 -14.70 -8.26 10.43
N SER A 172 -13.99 -9.23 9.90
CA SER A 172 -14.55 -10.39 9.21
C SER A 172 -13.89 -11.69 9.67
N PRO A 173 -14.64 -12.76 9.86
CA PRO A 173 -14.06 -14.10 9.90
C PRO A 173 -13.23 -14.40 8.66
N LEU A 174 -12.37 -15.41 8.76
CA LEU A 174 -11.60 -15.87 7.62
C LEU A 174 -12.50 -16.69 6.67
N TYR A 175 -12.44 -16.34 5.38
CA TYR A 175 -13.10 -17.07 4.30
C TYR A 175 -12.07 -17.67 3.35
N VAL A 176 -12.52 -18.66 2.61
CA VAL A 176 -11.82 -19.23 1.44
C VAL A 176 -12.68 -18.99 0.22
N HIS A 177 -12.06 -18.53 -0.84
CA HIS A 177 -12.72 -18.32 -2.13
C HIS A 177 -12.23 -19.36 -3.13
N VAL A 178 -13.19 -20.06 -3.76
CA VAL A 178 -12.97 -21.18 -4.70
C VAL A 178 -13.89 -21.08 -5.90
N SER A 179 -13.47 -21.59 -7.05
CA SER A 179 -14.33 -21.65 -8.23
C SER A 179 -15.23 -22.91 -8.24
N GLN A 180 -16.12 -22.96 -9.20
CA GLN A 180 -16.96 -24.15 -9.46
C GLN A 180 -16.18 -25.42 -9.79
N GLN A 181 -14.89 -25.31 -10.16
CA GLN A 181 -14.02 -26.45 -10.41
C GLN A 181 -13.49 -27.11 -9.13
N ASN A 182 -13.58 -26.39 -8.00
CA ASN A 182 -13.18 -26.93 -6.71
C ASN A 182 -14.38 -27.66 -6.05
N PRO A 183 -14.22 -28.89 -5.56
CA PRO A 183 -15.30 -29.63 -4.90
C PRO A 183 -15.91 -28.93 -3.66
N LEU A 184 -15.21 -27.92 -3.11
CA LEU A 184 -15.67 -27.17 -1.96
C LEU A 184 -16.62 -26.00 -2.32
N TYR A 185 -16.84 -25.74 -3.62
CA TYR A 185 -17.56 -24.56 -4.12
C TYR A 185 -18.96 -24.33 -3.48
N ALA A 186 -19.72 -25.41 -3.29
CA ALA A 186 -21.09 -25.33 -2.77
C ALA A 186 -21.17 -25.41 -1.23
N ARG A 187 -20.03 -25.40 -0.54
CA ARG A 187 -19.97 -25.53 0.91
C ARG A 187 -20.14 -24.15 1.57
N GLU A 188 -20.88 -24.08 2.65
CA GLU A 188 -21.00 -22.88 3.48
C GLU A 188 -19.79 -22.71 4.38
N SER A 189 -19.27 -23.82 4.88
CA SER A 189 -18.08 -23.86 5.73
C SER A 189 -17.19 -25.05 5.44
N ILE A 190 -15.92 -24.93 5.80
CA ILE A 190 -14.88 -25.96 5.59
C ILE A 190 -13.92 -26.00 6.76
N LYS A 191 -13.34 -27.17 6.98
CA LYS A 191 -12.19 -27.30 7.89
C LYS A 191 -10.90 -27.03 7.15
N PRO A 192 -9.91 -26.38 7.78
CA PRO A 192 -8.64 -26.04 7.14
C PRO A 192 -7.93 -27.22 6.45
N GLN A 193 -8.04 -28.44 7.02
CA GLN A 193 -7.40 -29.63 6.46
C GLN A 193 -7.93 -30.03 5.09
N GLU A 194 -9.19 -29.70 4.78
CA GLU A 194 -9.83 -30.00 3.49
C GLU A 194 -9.20 -29.21 2.33
N LEU A 195 -8.44 -28.15 2.65
CA LEU A 195 -7.72 -27.32 1.67
C LEU A 195 -6.37 -27.90 1.25
N LEU A 196 -5.77 -28.81 2.02
CA LEU A 196 -4.42 -29.31 1.79
C LEU A 196 -4.18 -29.94 0.40
N PRO A 197 -5.18 -30.57 -0.28
CA PRO A 197 -5.00 -31.09 -1.62
C PRO A 197 -4.85 -30.01 -2.71
N TYR A 198 -5.39 -28.81 -2.49
CA TYR A 198 -5.50 -27.75 -3.49
C TYR A 198 -4.34 -26.76 -3.44
N ALA A 199 -4.13 -26.02 -4.54
CA ALA A 199 -3.11 -25.00 -4.59
C ALA A 199 -3.57 -23.71 -3.90
N TYR A 200 -2.78 -23.24 -2.94
CA TYR A 200 -2.98 -21.95 -2.29
C TYR A 200 -2.38 -20.82 -3.13
N ILE A 201 -3.22 -19.92 -3.60
CA ILE A 201 -2.78 -18.69 -4.29
C ILE A 201 -2.69 -17.57 -3.25
N HIS A 202 -1.60 -16.82 -3.31
CA HIS A 202 -1.43 -15.65 -2.44
C HIS A 202 -0.62 -14.55 -3.12
N LEU A 203 -0.72 -13.34 -2.58
CA LEU A 203 0.12 -12.23 -2.96
C LEU A 203 1.58 -12.47 -2.52
N PRO A 204 2.57 -11.83 -3.15
CA PRO A 204 3.96 -11.88 -2.71
C PRO A 204 4.08 -11.57 -1.21
N SER A 205 4.99 -12.27 -0.55
CA SER A 205 5.24 -12.05 0.87
C SER A 205 5.82 -10.66 1.08
N ASP A 206 5.14 -9.86 1.85
CA ASP A 206 5.63 -8.63 2.46
C ASP A 206 6.05 -8.90 3.91
N TYR A 207 6.51 -7.88 4.62
CA TYR A 207 6.88 -8.00 6.04
C TYR A 207 5.75 -8.61 6.89
N PHE A 208 4.50 -8.26 6.60
CA PHE A 208 3.33 -8.78 7.31
C PHE A 208 3.05 -10.23 6.96
N SER A 209 3.28 -10.64 5.71
CA SER A 209 3.06 -12.01 5.24
C SER A 209 4.07 -12.99 5.85
N ASN A 210 5.31 -12.56 6.10
CA ASN A 210 6.32 -13.40 6.73
C ASN A 210 5.92 -13.83 8.15
N ILE A 211 5.18 -12.98 8.87
CA ILE A 211 4.59 -13.34 10.17
C ILE A 211 3.52 -14.42 9.99
N ASN A 212 2.87 -14.50 8.81
CA ASN A 212 1.79 -15.45 8.54
C ASN A 212 2.23 -16.91 8.41
N GLN A 213 3.47 -17.19 8.02
CA GLN A 213 3.90 -18.58 7.77
C GLN A 213 3.75 -19.50 8.98
N MET A 214 3.84 -18.95 10.17
CA MET A 214 3.70 -19.68 11.46
C MET A 214 2.28 -19.64 12.01
N ILE A 215 1.34 -18.99 11.32
CA ILE A 215 -0.04 -18.86 11.79
C ILE A 215 -0.73 -20.21 11.71
N MET A 216 -1.38 -20.58 12.81
CA MET A 216 -2.23 -21.76 12.91
C MET A 216 -3.62 -21.44 12.32
N LEU A 217 -4.05 -22.24 11.37
CA LEU A 217 -5.41 -22.28 10.85
C LEU A 217 -6.08 -23.51 11.47
N GLY A 218 -6.66 -23.35 12.64
CA GLY A 218 -7.08 -24.52 13.41
C GLY A 218 -5.90 -25.46 13.70
N SER A 219 -5.90 -26.64 13.12
CA SER A 219 -4.86 -27.68 13.33
C SER A 219 -3.73 -27.69 12.29
N ILE A 220 -3.79 -26.84 11.25
CA ILE A 220 -2.73 -26.76 10.23
C ILE A 220 -2.07 -25.38 10.21
N ARG A 221 -0.90 -25.27 9.60
CA ARG A 221 -0.18 -24.01 9.38
C ARG A 221 -0.22 -23.65 7.91
N LEU A 222 -0.05 -22.36 7.58
CA LEU A 222 0.06 -21.93 6.20
C LEU A 222 1.23 -22.62 5.46
N MET A 223 2.31 -22.91 6.14
CA MET A 223 3.44 -23.62 5.56
C MET A 223 3.18 -25.12 5.26
N ASP A 224 2.08 -25.68 5.73
CA ASP A 224 1.72 -27.08 5.46
C ASP A 224 1.11 -27.26 4.05
N PHE A 225 0.74 -26.16 3.37
CA PHE A 225 0.33 -26.18 1.96
C PHE A 225 1.52 -26.45 1.05
N LYS A 226 1.53 -27.64 0.43
CA LYS A 226 2.63 -28.07 -0.46
C LYS A 226 2.58 -27.42 -1.85
N LYS A 227 1.41 -26.96 -2.27
CA LYS A 227 1.17 -26.31 -3.56
C LYS A 227 0.85 -24.86 -3.31
N THR A 228 1.76 -23.95 -3.66
CA THR A 228 1.57 -22.51 -3.50
C THR A 228 1.85 -21.80 -4.83
N ILE A 229 1.07 -20.79 -5.13
CA ILE A 229 1.22 -19.94 -6.31
C ILE A 229 1.24 -18.50 -5.85
N VAL A 230 2.30 -17.76 -6.21
CA VAL A 230 2.45 -16.34 -5.86
C VAL A 230 2.11 -15.48 -7.07
N ILE A 231 1.14 -14.60 -6.93
CA ILE A 231 0.70 -13.68 -8.00
C ILE A 231 0.62 -12.26 -7.43
N ASN A 232 1.25 -11.30 -8.11
CA ASN A 232 1.33 -9.90 -7.69
C ASN A 232 0.18 -9.02 -8.23
N ASN A 233 -0.90 -9.62 -8.66
CA ASN A 233 -2.03 -8.86 -9.20
C ASN A 233 -3.34 -9.56 -8.83
N TYR A 234 -4.25 -8.82 -8.19
CA TYR A 234 -5.48 -9.42 -7.69
C TYR A 234 -6.41 -9.90 -8.82
N HIS A 235 -6.49 -9.14 -9.92
CA HIS A 235 -7.25 -9.55 -11.09
C HIS A 235 -6.73 -10.88 -11.70
N ALA A 236 -5.40 -11.03 -11.75
CA ALA A 236 -4.78 -12.30 -12.20
C ALA A 236 -5.08 -13.46 -11.24
N ILE A 237 -5.13 -13.20 -9.92
CA ILE A 237 -5.55 -14.20 -8.92
C ILE A 237 -6.98 -14.64 -9.19
N VAL A 238 -7.92 -13.71 -9.35
CA VAL A 238 -9.33 -14.01 -9.64
C VAL A 238 -9.47 -14.83 -10.91
N ASN A 239 -8.76 -14.46 -11.98
CA ASN A 239 -8.77 -15.21 -13.25
C ASN A 239 -8.18 -16.61 -13.11
N MET A 240 -7.17 -16.79 -12.28
CA MET A 240 -6.57 -18.10 -12.00
C MET A 240 -7.54 -18.99 -11.23
N ILE A 241 -8.15 -18.47 -10.17
CA ILE A 241 -9.15 -19.20 -9.37
C ILE A 241 -10.32 -19.63 -10.25
N LYS A 242 -10.87 -18.75 -11.10
CA LYS A 242 -12.00 -19.09 -12.00
C LYS A 242 -11.77 -20.31 -12.87
N ARG A 243 -10.52 -20.64 -13.18
CA ARG A 243 -10.14 -21.66 -14.17
C ARG A 243 -9.47 -22.90 -13.57
N THR A 244 -9.32 -22.94 -12.24
CA THR A 244 -8.60 -24.02 -11.54
C THR A 244 -9.35 -24.43 -10.28
N ASP A 245 -8.91 -25.51 -9.65
CA ASP A 245 -9.35 -25.96 -8.33
C ASP A 245 -8.62 -25.25 -7.17
N SER A 246 -7.81 -24.25 -7.47
CA SER A 246 -7.05 -23.49 -6.47
C SER A 246 -7.94 -22.59 -5.61
N PHE A 247 -7.38 -22.06 -4.53
CA PHE A 247 -8.09 -21.20 -3.59
C PHE A 247 -7.25 -20.02 -3.11
N ILE A 248 -7.93 -19.00 -2.57
CA ILE A 248 -7.34 -17.88 -1.84
C ILE A 248 -8.06 -17.69 -0.51
N PHE A 249 -7.33 -17.29 0.52
CA PHE A 249 -7.94 -16.77 1.75
C PHE A 249 -8.39 -15.33 1.58
N GLY A 250 -9.57 -15.01 2.08
CA GLY A 250 -10.15 -13.68 2.01
C GLY A 250 -11.09 -13.36 3.17
N CYS A 251 -12.04 -12.49 2.94
CA CYS A 251 -12.96 -11.94 3.92
C CYS A 251 -14.37 -11.76 3.33
N LYS A 252 -15.37 -11.50 4.21
CA LYS A 252 -16.77 -11.35 3.79
C LYS A 252 -17.00 -10.22 2.78
N TRP A 253 -16.22 -9.16 2.85
CA TRP A 253 -16.37 -7.98 1.97
C TRP A 253 -16.06 -8.25 0.50
N GLN A 254 -15.37 -9.35 0.20
CA GLN A 254 -15.03 -9.77 -1.15
C GLN A 254 -16.07 -10.72 -1.77
N ILE A 255 -17.00 -11.24 -0.95
CA ILE A 255 -17.94 -12.30 -1.35
C ILE A 255 -18.80 -11.85 -2.53
N GLU A 256 -19.39 -10.66 -2.43
CA GLU A 256 -20.30 -10.12 -3.44
C GLU A 256 -19.62 -9.96 -4.80
N GLU A 257 -18.47 -9.31 -4.85
CA GLU A 257 -17.71 -9.09 -6.09
C GLU A 257 -17.20 -10.40 -6.69
N LEU A 258 -16.73 -11.31 -5.84
CA LEU A 258 -16.25 -12.61 -6.30
C LEU A 258 -17.41 -13.48 -6.80
N HIS A 259 -18.59 -13.38 -6.19
CA HIS A 259 -19.77 -14.13 -6.61
C HIS A 259 -20.28 -13.70 -8.00
N LYS A 260 -20.22 -12.41 -8.35
CA LYS A 260 -20.45 -11.92 -9.72
C LYS A 260 -19.55 -12.62 -10.74
N GLY A 261 -18.37 -13.07 -10.29
CA GLY A 261 -17.40 -13.82 -11.09
C GLY A 261 -17.52 -15.36 -11.01
N HIS A 262 -18.60 -15.91 -10.45
CA HIS A 262 -18.78 -17.35 -10.23
C HIS A 262 -17.72 -17.98 -9.29
N ILE A 263 -17.25 -17.21 -8.31
CA ILE A 263 -16.38 -17.69 -7.24
C ILE A 263 -17.21 -17.82 -5.98
N GLY A 264 -17.25 -19.04 -5.41
CA GLY A 264 -17.91 -19.32 -4.14
C GLY A 264 -17.03 -18.95 -2.94
N SER A 265 -17.65 -18.83 -1.79
CA SER A 265 -16.98 -18.45 -0.55
C SER A 265 -17.43 -19.33 0.60
N CYS A 266 -16.48 -19.97 1.26
CA CYS A 266 -16.71 -20.84 2.40
C CYS A 266 -16.08 -20.23 3.64
N ARG A 267 -16.77 -20.24 4.76
CA ARG A 267 -16.22 -19.85 6.06
C ARG A 267 -15.22 -20.91 6.55
N VAL A 268 -14.09 -20.50 7.08
CA VAL A 268 -13.12 -21.43 7.70
C VAL A 268 -13.54 -21.73 9.12
N GLU A 269 -13.83 -23.00 9.41
CA GLU A 269 -14.16 -23.48 10.74
C GLU A 269 -12.94 -23.61 11.64
N ASP A 270 -13.17 -23.67 12.95
CA ASP A 270 -12.12 -23.88 13.97
C ASP A 270 -10.90 -22.93 13.83
N CYS A 271 -11.15 -21.72 13.29
CA CYS A 271 -10.14 -20.71 13.04
C CYS A 271 -10.50 -19.41 13.79
N ASP A 272 -9.62 -19.00 14.70
CA ASP A 272 -9.76 -17.77 15.50
C ASP A 272 -9.17 -16.53 14.80
N ILE A 273 -8.70 -16.70 13.55
CA ILE A 273 -8.15 -15.60 12.77
C ILE A 273 -9.29 -14.81 12.14
N THR A 274 -9.26 -13.51 12.36
CA THR A 274 -10.15 -12.56 11.67
C THR A 274 -9.34 -11.64 10.75
N LYS A 275 -10.01 -11.06 9.79
CA LYS A 275 -9.50 -9.99 8.94
C LYS A 275 -10.05 -8.66 9.41
N LYS A 276 -9.17 -7.68 9.59
CA LYS A 276 -9.54 -6.31 9.96
C LYS A 276 -9.34 -5.40 8.77
N LEU A 277 -10.38 -4.66 8.42
CA LEU A 277 -10.33 -3.58 7.44
C LEU A 277 -10.02 -2.29 8.19
N LEU A 278 -8.93 -1.65 7.83
CA LEU A 278 -8.45 -0.45 8.48
C LEU A 278 -8.28 0.66 7.44
N TRP A 279 -8.59 1.89 7.83
CA TRP A 279 -8.10 3.05 7.13
C TRP A 279 -6.96 3.71 7.90
N VAL A 280 -6.04 4.32 7.18
CA VAL A 280 -4.78 4.84 7.70
C VAL A 280 -4.55 6.26 7.20
N LYS A 281 -4.10 7.14 8.11
CA LYS A 281 -3.63 8.50 7.78
C LYS A 281 -2.40 8.89 8.62
N ARG A 282 -1.78 10.00 8.33
CA ARG A 282 -0.77 10.61 9.22
C ARG A 282 -1.43 11.15 10.49
N LYS A 283 -0.79 11.01 11.66
CA LYS A 283 -1.38 11.31 12.98
C LYS A 283 -1.90 12.74 13.13
N LYS A 284 -1.22 13.72 12.53
CA LYS A 284 -1.53 15.15 12.70
C LYS A 284 -2.21 15.77 11.46
N GLU A 285 -2.53 14.98 10.49
CA GLU A 285 -3.11 15.47 9.24
C GLU A 285 -4.61 15.74 9.38
N ILE A 286 -5.02 16.86 8.82
CA ILE A 286 -6.43 17.19 8.61
C ILE A 286 -6.74 16.67 7.20
N LEU A 287 -7.76 15.84 7.08
CA LEU A 287 -8.15 15.27 5.80
C LEU A 287 -8.78 16.34 4.90
N SER A 288 -8.62 16.18 3.60
CA SER A 288 -9.37 16.93 2.61
C SER A 288 -10.85 16.52 2.65
N VAL A 289 -11.72 17.39 2.15
CA VAL A 289 -13.15 17.10 2.04
C VAL A 289 -13.38 15.83 1.21
N GLN A 290 -12.63 15.66 0.14
CA GLN A 290 -12.71 14.46 -0.72
C GLN A 290 -12.29 13.18 -0.01
N ALA A 291 -11.28 13.26 0.86
CA ALA A 291 -10.86 12.12 1.68
C ALA A 291 -11.91 11.73 2.71
N GLU A 292 -12.55 12.72 3.32
CA GLU A 292 -13.65 12.51 4.28
C GLU A 292 -14.87 11.89 3.58
N GLU A 293 -15.30 12.44 2.44
CA GLU A 293 -16.40 11.88 1.63
C GLU A 293 -16.11 10.43 1.20
N PHE A 294 -14.88 10.14 0.75
CA PHE A 294 -14.51 8.78 0.38
C PHE A 294 -14.56 7.82 1.56
N LEU A 295 -14.11 8.26 2.73
CA LEU A 295 -14.17 7.44 3.95
C LEU A 295 -15.61 7.18 4.41
N GLU A 296 -16.50 8.16 4.27
CA GLU A 296 -17.93 7.97 4.55
C GLU A 296 -18.52 6.89 3.65
N ILE A 297 -18.28 6.94 2.35
CA ILE A 297 -18.72 5.90 1.40
C ILE A 297 -18.14 4.53 1.76
N ILE A 298 -16.85 4.44 2.11
CA ILE A 298 -16.22 3.20 2.55
C ILE A 298 -16.90 2.67 3.81
N MET A 299 -17.14 3.51 4.79
CA MET A 299 -17.78 3.10 6.05
C MET A 299 -19.20 2.59 5.81
N GLU A 300 -20.01 3.28 5.00
CA GLU A 300 -21.35 2.85 4.65
C GLU A 300 -21.40 1.49 3.95
N ASN A 301 -20.41 1.19 3.12
CA ASN A 301 -20.36 -0.05 2.33
C ASN A 301 -19.75 -1.25 3.06
N TYR A 302 -18.96 -1.01 4.12
CA TYR A 302 -18.25 -2.09 4.84
C TYR A 302 -18.58 -2.18 6.32
N SER A 303 -19.16 -1.13 6.96
CA SER A 303 -19.69 -1.26 8.32
C SER A 303 -20.97 -2.12 8.29
N ASP A 304 -21.05 -3.09 9.18
CA ASP A 304 -22.21 -3.98 9.34
C ASP A 304 -23.37 -3.29 10.01
#